data_fd52a4281b5d5372b5df513d26058a6c
#
_entry.id   fd52a4281b5d5372b5df513d26058a6c
#
_cell.length_a   1.000
_cell.length_b   1.000
_cell.length_c   1.000
_cell.angle_alpha   90.00
_cell.angle_beta   90.00
_cell.angle_gamma   90.00
#
_symmetry.space_group_name_H-M   'P 1'
#
loop_
_entity.id
_entity.type
_entity.pdbx_description
1 polymer ?
#
loop_
_entity_poly.entity_id
_entity_poly.type
_entity_poly.pdbx_seq_one_letter_code
_entity_poly.pdbx_strand_id
1 'polypeptide(L)'
;MRKRAWLVLALVMLSEAASPAQDAIVPFKIRVPDAVLKDLKERLARTRFPGEISGSNWDYGTNLAYLKDLVAYWRDTFDWRAAERRLNQFDQFTTEIDGLDIHFIHQRSKNPDALPIAITHGWPGSIVEFTKIIGPLTDPAAHGGTASDAFHVVAISLPGFGFSGKPTERGYGPERIAGIVATLMARLGYTRYGLQGGDWGSSISRFVALNDASHVAGLHLNFCLAGPPAGAKDPNEGVTPAELERSRARQAFFDTERGYFLEQSTKPQTIGAALDDSPAGLAAWIVEKFRSWSDSNGNVEQKFTRDELLTNITLYWVTQSGTSSARIYYENQRAAGPQRRVEVPTACAVFPKEISIAPRRWVEAQYNVTRWTEMPRGGHFAAMEEPQLLVDDMRAFFRTLR
;
A
#
# COMPACT_ATOMS: atom_id res chain seq x y z
N MET A 1 -34.67 -74.04 0.05
CA MET A 1 -33.40 -73.47 -0.43
C MET A 1 -33.45 -72.00 -0.21
N ARG A 2 -32.78 -71.49 0.86
CA ARG A 2 -32.72 -70.05 1.20
C ARG A 2 -31.37 -69.45 0.71
N LYS A 3 -31.42 -68.54 -0.26
CA LYS A 3 -30.25 -67.79 -0.72
C LYS A 3 -29.95 -66.65 0.26
N ARG A 4 -28.76 -66.66 0.88
CA ARG A 4 -28.24 -65.58 1.72
C ARG A 4 -27.58 -64.59 0.79
N ALA A 5 -28.07 -63.32 0.75
CA ALA A 5 -27.41 -62.20 0.13
C ALA A 5 -26.41 -61.60 1.12
N TRP A 6 -25.15 -61.45 0.68
CA TRP A 6 -24.11 -60.73 1.41
C TRP A 6 -24.13 -59.29 0.97
N LEU A 7 -24.43 -58.38 1.91
CA LEU A 7 -24.26 -56.93 1.72
C LEU A 7 -22.79 -56.61 2.00
N VAL A 8 -22.08 -56.15 1.00
CA VAL A 8 -20.71 -55.56 1.15
C VAL A 8 -20.90 -54.07 1.43
N LEU A 9 -20.62 -53.66 2.67
CA LEU A 9 -20.58 -52.26 3.06
C LEU A 9 -19.21 -51.69 2.63
N ALA A 10 -19.18 -50.87 1.59
CA ALA A 10 -17.99 -50.10 1.22
C ALA A 10 -17.86 -48.89 2.16
N LEU A 11 -16.90 -48.93 3.06
CA LEU A 11 -16.52 -47.81 3.92
C LEU A 11 -15.74 -46.80 3.06
N VAL A 12 -16.40 -45.71 2.65
CA VAL A 12 -15.71 -44.56 2.02
C VAL A 12 -15.04 -43.79 3.15
N MET A 13 -13.72 -43.92 3.27
CA MET A 13 -12.91 -43.05 4.11
C MET A 13 -12.80 -41.72 3.40
N LEU A 14 -13.61 -40.75 3.81
CA LEU A 14 -13.38 -39.34 3.53
C LEU A 14 -12.13 -38.91 4.32
N SER A 15 -11.04 -38.71 3.65
CA SER A 15 -9.89 -38.00 4.25
C SER A 15 -10.29 -36.55 4.46
N GLU A 16 -10.66 -36.19 5.68
CA GLU A 16 -10.69 -34.79 6.09
C GLU A 16 -9.27 -34.23 5.92
N ALA A 17 -9.07 -33.40 4.91
CA ALA A 17 -7.89 -32.57 4.87
C ALA A 17 -7.95 -31.67 6.11
N ALA A 18 -7.01 -31.88 7.04
CA ALA A 18 -6.89 -31.05 8.23
C ALA A 18 -6.79 -29.59 7.79
N SER A 19 -7.72 -28.74 8.20
CA SER A 19 -7.56 -27.29 8.07
C SER A 19 -6.25 -26.90 8.71
N PRO A 20 -5.41 -26.08 8.06
CA PRO A 20 -4.19 -25.59 8.67
C PRO A 20 -4.55 -24.92 10.01
N ALA A 21 -3.70 -25.08 11.02
CA ALA A 21 -3.92 -24.40 12.30
C ALA A 21 -4.09 -22.89 12.04
N GLN A 22 -5.04 -22.27 12.72
CA GLN A 22 -5.45 -20.86 12.52
C GLN A 22 -4.26 -19.86 12.52
N ASP A 23 -3.14 -20.23 13.15
CA ASP A 23 -1.91 -19.44 13.23
C ASP A 23 -0.82 -19.84 12.21
N ALA A 24 -1.12 -20.76 11.29
CA ALA A 24 -0.12 -21.24 10.34
C ALA A 24 0.30 -20.15 9.35
N ILE A 25 1.61 -20.03 9.13
CA ILE A 25 2.20 -19.22 8.06
C ILE A 25 2.42 -20.15 6.87
N VAL A 26 1.66 -19.92 5.79
CA VAL A 26 1.64 -20.80 4.63
C VAL A 26 2.39 -20.12 3.48
N PRO A 27 3.36 -20.78 2.82
CA PRO A 27 4.00 -20.25 1.62
C PRO A 27 2.96 -19.93 0.55
N PHE A 28 3.11 -18.76 -0.06
CA PHE A 28 2.22 -18.28 -1.11
C PHE A 28 3.01 -18.03 -2.39
N LYS A 29 2.40 -18.32 -3.52
CA LYS A 29 2.96 -18.00 -4.84
C LYS A 29 1.85 -17.43 -5.72
N ILE A 30 2.11 -16.27 -6.30
CA ILE A 30 1.20 -15.66 -7.26
C ILE A 30 1.09 -16.55 -8.48
N ARG A 31 -0.13 -16.97 -8.78
CA ARG A 31 -0.47 -17.78 -9.96
C ARG A 31 -1.87 -17.42 -10.43
N VAL A 32 -1.97 -16.38 -11.25
CA VAL A 32 -3.25 -15.97 -11.82
C VAL A 32 -3.71 -16.99 -12.88
N PRO A 33 -4.95 -17.51 -12.80
CA PRO A 33 -5.46 -18.43 -13.82
C PRO A 33 -5.46 -17.81 -15.21
N ASP A 34 -5.12 -18.60 -16.26
CA ASP A 34 -5.11 -18.14 -17.65
C ASP A 34 -6.48 -17.61 -18.11
N ALA A 35 -7.57 -18.19 -17.58
CA ALA A 35 -8.93 -17.73 -17.86
C ALA A 35 -9.17 -16.29 -17.43
N VAL A 36 -8.60 -15.85 -16.30
CA VAL A 36 -8.69 -14.46 -15.80
C VAL A 36 -7.94 -13.50 -16.71
N LEU A 37 -6.75 -13.89 -17.17
CA LEU A 37 -5.95 -13.08 -18.10
C LEU A 37 -6.59 -13.02 -19.48
N LYS A 38 -7.26 -14.08 -19.91
CA LYS A 38 -8.03 -14.11 -21.16
C LYS A 38 -9.22 -13.18 -21.08
N ASP A 39 -10.02 -13.25 -20.00
CA ASP A 39 -11.15 -12.34 -19.77
C ASP A 39 -10.69 -10.88 -19.75
N LEU A 40 -9.58 -10.57 -19.08
CA LEU A 40 -8.98 -9.23 -19.09
C LEU A 40 -8.72 -8.74 -20.53
N LYS A 41 -8.04 -9.54 -21.36
CA LYS A 41 -7.74 -9.17 -22.75
C LYS A 41 -9.00 -8.97 -23.59
N GLU A 42 -10.01 -9.82 -23.41
CA GLU A 42 -11.31 -9.69 -24.09
C GLU A 42 -12.06 -8.42 -23.67
N ARG A 43 -12.03 -8.04 -22.39
CA ARG A 43 -12.62 -6.80 -21.90
C ARG A 43 -11.90 -5.58 -22.43
N LEU A 44 -10.56 -5.57 -22.42
CA LEU A 44 -9.75 -4.50 -23.00
C LEU A 44 -10.05 -4.32 -24.51
N ALA A 45 -10.23 -5.41 -25.26
CA ALA A 45 -10.57 -5.35 -26.68
C ALA A 45 -11.96 -4.75 -26.95
N ARG A 46 -12.88 -4.84 -26.00
CA ARG A 46 -14.26 -4.33 -26.10
C ARG A 46 -14.46 -3.01 -25.37
N THR A 47 -13.37 -2.34 -24.95
CA THR A 47 -13.45 -1.05 -24.22
C THR A 47 -14.24 -0.02 -25.02
N ARG A 48 -15.23 0.57 -24.40
CA ARG A 48 -15.95 1.74 -24.90
C ARG A 48 -15.36 2.99 -24.23
N PHE A 49 -14.63 3.76 -24.99
CA PHE A 49 -14.03 5.00 -24.49
C PHE A 49 -15.08 6.12 -24.44
N PRO A 50 -15.02 7.00 -23.43
CA PRO A 50 -15.88 8.18 -23.38
C PRO A 50 -15.51 9.18 -24.50
N GLY A 51 -16.39 10.16 -24.74
CA GLY A 51 -16.03 11.35 -25.51
C GLY A 51 -15.08 12.25 -24.73
N GLU A 52 -14.37 13.11 -25.44
CA GLU A 52 -13.44 14.09 -24.86
C GLU A 52 -13.75 15.49 -25.40
N ILE A 53 -13.62 16.51 -24.55
CA ILE A 53 -13.66 17.90 -24.99
C ILE A 53 -12.31 18.24 -25.64
N SER A 54 -12.35 18.80 -26.84
CA SER A 54 -11.12 19.14 -27.58
C SER A 54 -10.23 20.08 -26.77
N GLY A 55 -8.96 19.68 -26.62
CA GLY A 55 -7.96 20.46 -25.88
C GLY A 55 -8.02 20.35 -24.36
N SER A 56 -8.92 19.51 -23.80
CA SER A 56 -9.05 19.35 -22.34
C SER A 56 -7.84 18.66 -21.70
N ASN A 57 -7.06 17.91 -22.46
CA ASN A 57 -5.88 17.18 -21.96
C ASN A 57 -6.20 16.37 -20.69
N TRP A 58 -5.67 16.77 -19.53
CA TRP A 58 -5.88 16.14 -18.23
C TRP A 58 -6.81 16.95 -17.30
N ASP A 59 -7.38 18.06 -17.76
CA ASP A 59 -8.17 18.98 -16.91
C ASP A 59 -9.47 18.34 -16.41
N TYR A 60 -10.03 17.40 -17.17
CA TYR A 60 -11.23 16.64 -16.84
C TYR A 60 -10.92 15.22 -16.28
N GLY A 61 -9.68 14.96 -15.91
CA GLY A 61 -9.21 13.66 -15.45
C GLY A 61 -8.30 12.99 -16.48
N THR A 62 -8.33 11.66 -16.56
CA THR A 62 -7.41 10.89 -17.41
C THR A 62 -7.57 11.24 -18.89
N ASN A 63 -6.47 11.72 -19.49
CA ASN A 63 -6.42 12.04 -20.92
C ASN A 63 -6.79 10.83 -21.78
N LEU A 64 -7.71 11.03 -22.72
CA LEU A 64 -8.26 9.94 -23.50
C LEU A 64 -7.27 9.31 -24.48
N ALA A 65 -6.38 10.09 -25.08
CA ALA A 65 -5.37 9.57 -25.98
C ALA A 65 -4.37 8.68 -25.22
N TYR A 66 -3.91 9.16 -24.06
CA TYR A 66 -3.04 8.38 -23.17
C TYR A 66 -3.73 7.08 -22.72
N LEU A 67 -5.00 7.15 -22.31
CA LEU A 67 -5.74 5.95 -21.88
C LEU A 67 -5.87 4.92 -23.01
N LYS A 68 -6.15 5.36 -24.23
CA LYS A 68 -6.24 4.47 -25.39
C LYS A 68 -4.92 3.76 -25.67
N ASP A 69 -3.81 4.49 -25.61
CA ASP A 69 -2.47 3.93 -25.80
C ASP A 69 -2.10 2.96 -24.68
N LEU A 70 -2.41 3.28 -23.42
CA LEU A 70 -2.16 2.40 -22.29
C LEU A 70 -3.00 1.12 -22.36
N VAL A 71 -4.27 1.22 -22.72
CA VAL A 71 -5.17 0.07 -22.90
C VAL A 71 -4.69 -0.83 -24.04
N ALA A 72 -4.25 -0.25 -25.16
CA ALA A 72 -3.67 -1.00 -26.28
C ALA A 72 -2.39 -1.72 -25.84
N TYR A 73 -1.49 -1.01 -25.18
CA TYR A 73 -0.25 -1.60 -24.63
C TYR A 73 -0.55 -2.74 -23.64
N TRP A 74 -1.53 -2.55 -22.75
CA TRP A 74 -1.94 -3.57 -21.77
C TRP A 74 -2.48 -4.83 -22.43
N ARG A 75 -3.30 -4.67 -23.47
CA ARG A 75 -3.89 -5.77 -24.21
C ARG A 75 -2.85 -6.56 -25.05
N ASP A 76 -1.96 -5.84 -25.73
CA ASP A 76 -1.16 -6.39 -26.82
C ASP A 76 0.31 -6.66 -26.46
N THR A 77 0.87 -5.89 -25.52
CA THR A 77 2.31 -5.87 -25.23
C THR A 77 2.65 -6.31 -23.80
N PHE A 78 1.87 -5.86 -22.82
CA PHE A 78 2.15 -6.14 -21.42
C PHE A 78 2.11 -7.63 -21.10
N ASP A 79 3.20 -8.17 -20.52
CA ASP A 79 3.31 -9.56 -20.10
C ASP A 79 3.11 -9.70 -18.58
N TRP A 80 1.87 -10.01 -18.18
CA TRP A 80 1.59 -10.33 -16.77
C TRP A 80 2.45 -11.47 -16.25
N ARG A 81 2.74 -12.48 -17.06
CA ARG A 81 3.57 -13.62 -16.60
C ARG A 81 4.99 -13.19 -16.26
N ALA A 82 5.54 -12.19 -16.96
CA ALA A 82 6.83 -11.59 -16.60
C ALA A 82 6.73 -10.82 -15.28
N ALA A 83 5.65 -10.04 -15.08
CA ALA A 83 5.40 -9.34 -13.81
C ALA A 83 5.20 -10.32 -12.65
N GLU A 84 4.40 -11.36 -12.83
CA GLU A 84 4.18 -12.44 -11.87
C GLU A 84 5.48 -13.14 -11.48
N ARG A 85 6.36 -13.44 -12.44
CA ARG A 85 7.69 -13.99 -12.14
C ARG A 85 8.56 -13.03 -11.32
N ARG A 86 8.53 -11.72 -11.62
CA ARG A 86 9.27 -10.70 -10.86
C ARG A 86 8.76 -10.61 -9.41
N LEU A 87 7.45 -10.58 -9.20
CA LEU A 87 6.86 -10.58 -7.87
C LEU A 87 7.16 -11.87 -7.10
N ASN A 88 7.16 -13.01 -7.78
CA ASN A 88 7.49 -14.32 -7.20
C ASN A 88 8.97 -14.55 -6.90
N GLN A 89 9.85 -13.58 -7.16
CA GLN A 89 11.24 -13.60 -6.69
C GLN A 89 11.35 -13.35 -5.18
N PHE A 90 10.34 -12.74 -4.58
CA PHE A 90 10.25 -12.54 -3.15
C PHE A 90 9.56 -13.72 -2.46
N ASP A 91 10.01 -14.02 -1.25
CA ASP A 91 9.36 -15.02 -0.40
C ASP A 91 8.02 -14.46 0.08
N GLN A 92 6.93 -15.13 -0.28
CA GLN A 92 5.56 -14.69 0.00
C GLN A 92 4.81 -15.72 0.82
N PHE A 93 3.92 -15.24 1.67
CA PHE A 93 3.16 -16.06 2.59
C PHE A 93 1.74 -15.53 2.78
N THR A 94 0.88 -16.40 3.31
CA THR A 94 -0.41 -16.03 3.89
C THR A 94 -0.53 -16.57 5.30
N THR A 95 -1.33 -15.89 6.12
CA THR A 95 -1.73 -16.37 7.45
C THR A 95 -3.08 -15.77 7.80
N GLU A 96 -3.93 -16.53 8.50
CA GLU A 96 -5.24 -16.03 8.90
C GLU A 96 -5.10 -15.13 10.14
N ILE A 97 -5.54 -13.89 10.05
CA ILE A 97 -5.63 -12.95 11.17
C ILE A 97 -6.99 -12.24 11.09
N ASP A 98 -7.71 -12.20 12.21
CA ASP A 98 -9.00 -11.51 12.31
C ASP A 98 -10.03 -12.02 11.27
N GLY A 99 -10.00 -13.33 10.99
CA GLY A 99 -10.88 -13.98 10.02
C GLY A 99 -10.56 -13.70 8.54
N LEU A 100 -9.40 -13.14 8.25
CA LEU A 100 -8.94 -12.85 6.90
C LEU A 100 -7.60 -13.52 6.63
N ASP A 101 -7.43 -14.09 5.44
CA ASP A 101 -6.11 -14.44 4.92
C ASP A 101 -5.32 -13.18 4.65
N ILE A 102 -4.25 -12.97 5.37
CA ILE A 102 -3.35 -11.83 5.20
C ILE A 102 -2.15 -12.27 4.38
N HIS A 103 -2.03 -11.73 3.18
CA HIS A 103 -0.89 -11.93 2.31
C HIS A 103 0.22 -10.94 2.64
N PHE A 104 1.47 -11.41 2.61
CA PHE A 104 2.64 -10.57 2.83
C PHE A 104 3.89 -11.14 2.15
N ILE A 105 4.82 -10.26 1.81
CA ILE A 105 6.19 -10.61 1.47
C ILE A 105 6.98 -10.61 2.77
N HIS A 106 7.74 -11.68 3.03
CA HIS A 106 8.68 -11.73 4.15
C HIS A 106 10.07 -12.06 3.62
N GLN A 107 10.79 -11.01 3.22
CA GLN A 107 12.14 -11.15 2.71
C GLN A 107 13.15 -10.96 3.83
N ARG A 108 13.81 -12.05 4.21
CA ARG A 108 14.83 -12.02 5.27
C ARG A 108 16.19 -11.60 4.71
N SER A 109 16.90 -10.77 5.44
CA SER A 109 18.32 -10.53 5.22
C SER A 109 19.14 -11.78 5.58
N LYS A 110 20.30 -11.91 4.95
CA LYS A 110 21.33 -12.89 5.36
C LYS A 110 21.98 -12.54 6.70
N ASN A 111 21.91 -11.27 7.12
CA ASN A 111 22.34 -10.85 8.46
C ASN A 111 21.28 -11.30 9.49
N PRO A 112 21.58 -12.23 10.40
CA PRO A 112 20.62 -12.70 11.39
C PRO A 112 20.18 -11.60 12.39
N ASP A 113 21.03 -10.59 12.61
CA ASP A 113 20.80 -9.48 13.53
C ASP A 113 20.10 -8.28 12.84
N ALA A 114 19.63 -8.47 11.60
CA ALA A 114 18.89 -7.43 10.87
C ALA A 114 17.62 -7.03 11.62
N LEU A 115 17.38 -5.72 11.75
CA LEU A 115 16.17 -5.21 12.39
C LEU A 115 14.95 -5.60 11.54
N PRO A 116 13.94 -6.27 12.11
CA PRO A 116 12.68 -6.48 11.40
C PRO A 116 11.98 -5.15 11.12
N ILE A 117 11.38 -5.00 9.95
CA ILE A 117 10.60 -3.82 9.59
C ILE A 117 9.31 -4.22 8.87
N ALA A 118 8.18 -3.73 9.37
CA ALA A 118 6.92 -3.80 8.65
C ALA A 118 6.77 -2.57 7.76
N ILE A 119 6.51 -2.80 6.47
CA ILE A 119 6.26 -1.73 5.50
C ILE A 119 4.85 -1.84 4.95
N THR A 120 4.15 -0.72 4.93
CA THR A 120 2.72 -0.65 4.59
C THR A 120 2.45 0.41 3.54
N HIS A 121 1.75 -0.01 2.48
CA HIS A 121 1.31 0.83 1.36
C HIS A 121 -0.04 1.50 1.64
N GLY A 122 -0.59 2.14 0.61
CA GLY A 122 -1.95 2.66 0.63
C GLY A 122 -2.68 2.52 -0.71
N TRP A 123 -3.57 3.44 -0.99
CA TRP A 123 -4.35 3.49 -2.21
C TRP A 123 -3.86 4.65 -3.12
N PRO A 124 -3.71 4.45 -4.43
CA PRO A 124 -4.00 3.26 -5.24
C PRO A 124 -2.79 2.33 -5.44
N GLY A 125 -1.91 2.28 -4.46
CA GLY A 125 -0.74 1.43 -4.46
C GLY A 125 -1.00 0.00 -3.98
N SER A 126 0.07 -0.75 -3.85
CA SER A 126 0.08 -2.15 -3.39
C SER A 126 1.50 -2.54 -2.97
N ILE A 127 1.73 -3.83 -2.70
CA ILE A 127 3.09 -4.37 -2.49
C ILE A 127 4.02 -4.11 -3.68
N VAL A 128 3.50 -3.78 -4.86
CA VAL A 128 4.30 -3.43 -6.05
C VAL A 128 5.16 -2.20 -5.80
N GLU A 129 4.70 -1.26 -4.96
CA GLU A 129 5.47 -0.07 -4.59
C GLU A 129 6.84 -0.42 -4.00
N PHE A 130 6.94 -1.53 -3.28
CA PHE A 130 8.12 -1.89 -2.50
C PHE A 130 9.16 -2.70 -3.28
N THR A 131 8.85 -3.12 -4.50
CA THR A 131 9.72 -4.02 -5.28
C THR A 131 11.13 -3.47 -5.50
N LYS A 132 11.29 -2.14 -5.57
CA LYS A 132 12.59 -1.47 -5.74
C LYS A 132 13.37 -1.30 -4.44
N ILE A 133 12.72 -1.37 -3.27
CA ILE A 133 13.37 -1.12 -1.97
C ILE A 133 13.65 -2.38 -1.16
N ILE A 134 12.94 -3.49 -1.40
CA ILE A 134 13.12 -4.73 -0.64
C ILE A 134 14.57 -5.24 -0.74
N GLY A 135 15.13 -5.35 -1.96
CA GLY A 135 16.52 -5.78 -2.17
C GLY A 135 17.52 -4.86 -1.43
N PRO A 136 17.51 -3.54 -1.67
CA PRO A 136 18.35 -2.60 -0.92
C PRO A 136 18.23 -2.69 0.60
N LEU A 137 17.03 -2.91 1.14
CA LEU A 137 16.83 -3.04 2.58
C LEU A 137 17.34 -4.37 3.14
N THR A 138 17.22 -5.47 2.39
CA THR A 138 17.61 -6.81 2.88
C THR A 138 19.07 -7.15 2.63
N ASP A 139 19.69 -6.60 1.58
CA ASP A 139 21.10 -6.74 1.23
C ASP A 139 21.75 -5.38 0.96
N PRO A 140 21.91 -4.54 1.99
CA PRO A 140 22.44 -3.19 1.81
C PRO A 140 23.87 -3.16 1.27
N ALA A 141 24.70 -4.18 1.53
CA ALA A 141 26.06 -4.24 1.04
C ALA A 141 26.14 -4.29 -0.50
N ALA A 142 25.20 -4.96 -1.16
CA ALA A 142 25.07 -4.96 -2.62
C ALA A 142 24.48 -3.65 -3.18
N HIS A 143 24.01 -2.75 -2.31
CA HIS A 143 23.27 -1.55 -2.68
C HIS A 143 23.78 -0.27 -1.97
N GLY A 144 25.10 -0.13 -1.84
CA GLY A 144 25.77 1.08 -1.32
C GLY A 144 25.63 1.35 0.18
N GLY A 145 25.11 0.39 0.95
CA GLY A 145 25.04 0.45 2.41
C GLY A 145 26.04 -0.51 3.09
N THR A 146 25.89 -0.70 4.38
CA THR A 146 26.68 -1.63 5.17
C THR A 146 25.82 -2.81 5.65
N ALA A 147 26.42 -3.95 5.92
CA ALA A 147 25.69 -5.15 6.39
C ALA A 147 24.88 -4.89 7.69
N SER A 148 25.34 -3.96 8.52
CA SER A 148 24.64 -3.55 9.73
C SER A 148 23.36 -2.74 9.46
N ASP A 149 23.16 -2.21 8.24
CA ASP A 149 21.95 -1.48 7.86
C ASP A 149 20.80 -2.40 7.42
N ALA A 150 21.04 -3.71 7.40
CA ALA A 150 20.09 -4.68 6.89
C ALA A 150 18.78 -4.74 7.70
N PHE A 151 17.69 -5.06 7.01
CA PHE A 151 16.38 -5.31 7.60
C PHE A 151 15.85 -6.69 7.20
N HIS A 152 15.08 -7.32 8.07
CA HIS A 152 14.11 -8.34 7.67
C HIS A 152 12.83 -7.61 7.27
N VAL A 153 12.47 -7.64 5.99
CA VAL A 153 11.34 -6.86 5.47
C VAL A 153 10.06 -7.68 5.48
N VAL A 154 9.02 -7.15 6.11
CA VAL A 154 7.64 -7.66 6.04
C VAL A 154 6.79 -6.62 5.30
N ALA A 155 6.48 -6.87 4.02
CA ALA A 155 5.65 -5.99 3.20
C ALA A 155 4.25 -6.59 3.08
N ILE A 156 3.26 -5.91 3.63
CA ILE A 156 1.92 -6.45 3.84
C ILE A 156 0.99 -5.98 2.73
N SER A 157 0.25 -6.91 2.10
CA SER A 157 -0.96 -6.54 1.38
C SER A 157 -2.05 -6.21 2.39
N LEU A 158 -2.51 -4.97 2.42
CA LEU A 158 -3.53 -4.54 3.37
C LEU A 158 -4.83 -5.33 3.19
N PRO A 159 -5.64 -5.57 4.25
CA PRO A 159 -6.98 -6.11 4.11
C PRO A 159 -7.79 -5.41 3.03
N GLY A 160 -8.37 -6.17 2.10
CA GLY A 160 -9.09 -5.64 0.95
C GLY A 160 -8.24 -5.27 -0.26
N PHE A 161 -6.92 -5.40 -0.18
CA PHE A 161 -5.96 -5.10 -1.26
C PHE A 161 -5.23 -6.37 -1.71
N GLY A 162 -4.95 -6.43 -3.01
CA GLY A 162 -4.14 -7.49 -3.58
C GLY A 162 -4.61 -8.88 -3.18
N PHE A 163 -3.69 -9.72 -2.72
CA PHE A 163 -3.97 -11.11 -2.38
C PHE A 163 -4.45 -11.33 -0.94
N SER A 164 -4.58 -10.27 -0.14
CA SER A 164 -5.23 -10.37 1.18
C SER A 164 -6.74 -10.52 1.06
N GLY A 165 -7.33 -11.16 2.07
CA GLY A 165 -8.77 -11.32 2.22
C GLY A 165 -9.51 -9.99 2.18
N LYS A 166 -10.72 -10.02 1.64
CA LYS A 166 -11.60 -8.84 1.53
C LYS A 166 -12.56 -8.83 2.70
N PRO A 167 -12.53 -7.76 3.53
CA PRO A 167 -13.49 -7.65 4.63
C PRO A 167 -14.93 -7.74 4.15
N THR A 168 -15.72 -8.57 4.83
CA THR A 168 -17.16 -8.74 4.59
C THR A 168 -18.02 -8.05 5.64
N GLU A 169 -17.39 -7.50 6.68
CA GLU A 169 -18.02 -6.74 7.76
C GLU A 169 -17.42 -5.32 7.88
N ARG A 170 -18.07 -4.48 8.66
CA ARG A 170 -17.64 -3.12 8.93
C ARG A 170 -16.48 -3.06 9.93
N GLY A 171 -15.82 -1.89 9.99
CA GLY A 171 -14.82 -1.58 11.01
C GLY A 171 -13.37 -1.84 10.61
N TYR A 172 -13.10 -2.28 9.37
CA TYR A 172 -11.72 -2.44 8.87
C TYR A 172 -11.09 -1.11 8.46
N GLY A 173 -11.07 -0.16 9.41
CA GLY A 173 -10.33 1.09 9.30
C GLY A 173 -8.85 0.93 9.70
N PRO A 174 -8.06 2.02 9.61
CA PRO A 174 -6.61 1.98 9.88
C PRO A 174 -6.22 1.42 11.25
N GLU A 175 -7.00 1.69 12.30
CA GLU A 175 -6.70 1.19 13.65
C GLU A 175 -6.88 -0.33 13.78
N ARG A 176 -7.94 -0.91 13.21
CA ARG A 176 -8.14 -2.38 13.20
C ARG A 176 -7.07 -3.06 12.37
N ILE A 177 -6.71 -2.47 11.22
CA ILE A 177 -5.64 -2.98 10.37
C ILE A 177 -4.28 -2.92 11.09
N ALA A 178 -4.05 -1.91 11.91
CA ALA A 178 -2.84 -1.83 12.74
C ALA A 178 -2.74 -3.01 13.73
N GLY A 179 -3.85 -3.45 14.30
CA GLY A 179 -3.91 -4.67 15.12
C GLY A 179 -3.50 -5.92 14.34
N ILE A 180 -3.90 -6.02 13.08
CA ILE A 180 -3.48 -7.11 12.18
C ILE A 180 -1.96 -7.07 11.94
N VAL A 181 -1.40 -5.89 11.69
CA VAL A 181 0.06 -5.72 11.51
C VAL A 181 0.83 -6.15 12.76
N ALA A 182 0.43 -5.68 13.95
CA ALA A 182 1.06 -6.06 15.22
C ALA A 182 0.98 -7.58 15.46
N THR A 183 -0.20 -8.19 15.22
CA THR A 183 -0.39 -9.64 15.32
C THR A 183 0.51 -10.40 14.35
N LEU A 184 0.64 -9.94 13.11
CA LEU A 184 1.53 -10.56 12.13
C LEU A 184 2.99 -10.52 12.59
N MET A 185 3.47 -9.37 13.08
CA MET A 185 4.83 -9.23 13.56
C MET A 185 5.11 -10.14 14.77
N ALA A 186 4.18 -10.22 15.70
CA ALA A 186 4.26 -11.14 16.85
C ALA A 186 4.26 -12.62 16.40
N ARG A 187 3.41 -13.01 15.43
CA ARG A 187 3.34 -14.37 14.87
C ARG A 187 4.64 -14.77 14.15
N LEU A 188 5.33 -13.81 13.54
CA LEU A 188 6.65 -14.00 12.95
C LEU A 188 7.78 -14.10 14.00
N GLY A 189 7.47 -13.94 15.30
CA GLY A 189 8.41 -14.00 16.40
C GLY A 189 9.19 -12.70 16.65
N TYR A 190 8.74 -11.60 16.08
CA TYR A 190 9.40 -10.30 16.23
C TYR A 190 8.89 -9.55 17.45
N THR A 191 9.71 -9.49 18.49
CA THR A 191 9.43 -8.76 19.75
C THR A 191 9.87 -7.30 19.70
N ARG A 192 10.63 -6.91 18.68
CA ARG A 192 11.07 -5.54 18.44
C ARG A 192 11.23 -5.30 16.94
N TYR A 193 10.57 -4.28 16.39
CA TYR A 193 10.57 -4.02 14.95
C TYR A 193 10.40 -2.53 14.62
N GLY A 194 10.88 -2.13 13.44
CA GLY A 194 10.62 -0.83 12.84
C GLY A 194 9.32 -0.82 12.05
N LEU A 195 8.81 0.38 11.81
CA LEU A 195 7.65 0.63 10.94
C LEU A 195 8.03 1.61 9.83
N GLN A 196 7.55 1.36 8.62
CA GLN A 196 7.57 2.33 7.53
C GLN A 196 6.19 2.39 6.88
N GLY A 197 5.71 3.60 6.59
CA GLY A 197 4.43 3.80 5.93
C GLY A 197 4.33 5.07 5.11
N GLY A 198 3.63 4.96 3.98
CA GLY A 198 3.14 6.05 3.14
C GLY A 198 1.62 5.95 2.99
N ASP A 199 0.94 7.00 2.59
CA ASP A 199 -0.53 7.01 2.39
C ASP A 199 -1.30 6.42 3.60
N TRP A 200 -2.24 5.47 3.38
CA TRP A 200 -2.91 4.75 4.46
C TRP A 200 -1.92 3.99 5.36
N GLY A 201 -0.82 3.52 4.79
CA GLY A 201 0.24 2.89 5.56
C GLY A 201 0.82 3.82 6.63
N SER A 202 0.85 5.14 6.43
CA SER A 202 1.23 6.10 7.48
C SER A 202 0.25 6.11 8.63
N SER A 203 -1.05 6.15 8.36
CA SER A 203 -2.08 6.09 9.38
C SER A 203 -2.08 4.75 10.13
N ILE A 204 -1.94 3.64 9.41
CA ILE A 204 -1.87 2.30 9.99
C ILE A 204 -0.62 2.19 10.88
N SER A 205 0.56 2.57 10.39
CA SER A 205 1.81 2.51 11.16
C SER A 205 1.76 3.42 12.40
N ARG A 206 1.08 4.58 12.31
CA ARG A 206 0.81 5.42 13.46
C ARG A 206 -0.01 4.70 14.54
N PHE A 207 -1.06 3.99 14.15
CA PHE A 207 -1.87 3.23 15.11
C PHE A 207 -1.10 2.01 15.68
N VAL A 208 -0.23 1.36 14.91
CA VAL A 208 0.68 0.34 15.47
C VAL A 208 1.58 0.98 16.53
N ALA A 209 2.21 2.11 16.22
CA ALA A 209 3.08 2.83 17.18
C ALA A 209 2.34 3.34 18.43
N LEU A 210 1.02 3.56 18.35
CA LEU A 210 0.19 3.95 19.49
C LEU A 210 -0.25 2.75 20.35
N ASN A 211 -0.54 1.62 19.73
CA ASN A 211 -1.20 0.50 20.39
C ASN A 211 -0.20 -0.62 20.76
N ASP A 212 0.96 -0.67 20.12
CA ASP A 212 2.03 -1.68 20.31
C ASP A 212 3.40 -1.04 20.58
N ALA A 213 3.41 0.15 21.19
CA ALA A 213 4.60 0.99 21.39
C ALA A 213 5.80 0.25 22.02
N SER A 214 5.56 -0.73 22.89
CA SER A 214 6.61 -1.51 23.57
C SER A 214 7.45 -2.38 22.60
N HIS A 215 6.89 -2.76 21.47
CA HIS A 215 7.57 -3.56 20.44
C HIS A 215 8.11 -2.71 19.28
N VAL A 216 7.69 -1.44 19.16
CA VAL A 216 8.08 -0.56 18.05
C VAL A 216 9.40 0.15 18.36
N ALA A 217 10.45 -0.17 17.62
CA ALA A 217 11.75 0.48 17.71
C ALA A 217 11.71 1.93 17.22
N GLY A 218 10.94 2.21 16.18
CA GLY A 218 10.76 3.54 15.60
C GLY A 218 9.78 3.51 14.43
N LEU A 219 9.27 4.69 14.10
CA LEU A 219 8.30 4.91 13.04
C LEU A 219 8.89 5.83 11.96
N HIS A 220 9.01 5.34 10.73
CA HIS A 220 9.46 6.11 9.57
C HIS A 220 8.28 6.37 8.64
N LEU A 221 8.00 7.63 8.33
CA LEU A 221 6.89 8.03 7.47
C LEU A 221 7.37 8.89 6.30
N ASN A 222 6.88 8.60 5.11
CA ASN A 222 7.00 9.51 3.97
C ASN A 222 5.71 10.34 3.75
N PHE A 223 4.69 10.12 4.54
CA PHE A 223 3.45 10.91 4.56
C PHE A 223 3.09 11.25 6.02
N CYS A 224 3.71 12.33 6.54
CA CYS A 224 3.53 12.77 7.92
C CYS A 224 2.29 13.68 8.03
N LEU A 225 1.13 13.08 8.25
CA LEU A 225 -0.12 13.82 8.42
C LEU A 225 -0.24 14.42 9.82
N ALA A 226 -0.47 15.71 9.88
CA ALA A 226 -0.81 16.41 11.11
C ALA A 226 -1.62 17.68 10.80
N GLY A 227 -2.58 17.96 11.66
CA GLY A 227 -3.26 19.27 11.69
C GLY A 227 -2.66 20.19 12.74
N PRO A 228 -3.15 21.44 12.82
CA PRO A 228 -2.77 22.36 13.86
C PRO A 228 -2.96 21.75 15.26
N PRO A 229 -2.11 22.09 16.25
CA PRO A 229 -2.25 21.59 17.61
C PRO A 229 -3.61 21.94 18.21
N ALA A 230 -4.32 20.93 18.71
CA ALA A 230 -5.64 21.14 19.29
C ALA A 230 -5.56 22.06 20.54
N GLY A 231 -6.44 23.07 20.61
CA GLY A 231 -6.50 24.01 21.74
C GLY A 231 -5.38 25.06 21.76
N ALA A 232 -4.51 25.14 20.76
CA ALA A 232 -3.50 26.18 20.63
C ALA A 232 -4.18 27.57 20.45
N LYS A 233 -3.69 28.58 21.14
CA LYS A 233 -4.18 29.97 20.97
C LYS A 233 -3.83 30.50 19.59
N ASP A 234 -2.62 30.22 19.12
CA ASP A 234 -2.19 30.44 17.76
C ASP A 234 -1.78 29.07 17.15
N PRO A 235 -2.57 28.53 16.22
CA PRO A 235 -2.26 27.24 15.59
C PRO A 235 -0.98 27.27 14.73
N ASN A 236 -0.48 28.45 14.41
CA ASN A 236 0.72 28.65 13.59
C ASN A 236 1.94 29.09 14.40
N GLU A 237 1.85 29.11 15.72
CA GLU A 237 2.99 29.47 16.57
C GLU A 237 4.22 28.59 16.26
N GLY A 238 5.34 29.26 15.94
CA GLY A 238 6.60 28.60 15.59
C GLY A 238 6.64 27.96 14.19
N VAL A 239 5.62 28.19 13.36
CA VAL A 239 5.62 27.78 11.94
C VAL A 239 6.17 28.90 11.07
N THR A 240 7.11 28.60 10.19
CA THR A 240 7.68 29.59 9.29
C THR A 240 6.70 29.99 8.18
N PRO A 241 6.79 31.23 7.63
CA PRO A 241 5.97 31.63 6.47
C PRO A 241 6.10 30.69 5.28
N ALA A 242 7.30 30.17 5.01
CA ALA A 242 7.56 29.23 3.89
C ALA A 242 6.84 27.88 4.11
N GLU A 243 6.82 27.35 5.34
CA GLU A 243 6.09 26.13 5.66
C GLU A 243 4.57 26.31 5.50
N LEU A 244 4.05 27.47 5.94
CA LEU A 244 2.63 27.80 5.78
C LEU A 244 2.23 27.94 4.31
N GLU A 245 3.05 28.61 3.51
CA GLU A 245 2.83 28.76 2.06
C GLU A 245 2.84 27.40 1.38
N ARG A 246 3.83 26.54 1.65
CA ARG A 246 3.92 25.18 1.13
C ARG A 246 2.69 24.34 1.53
N SER A 247 2.32 24.38 2.80
CA SER A 247 1.15 23.65 3.30
C SER A 247 -0.14 24.11 2.63
N ARG A 248 -0.34 25.43 2.49
CA ARG A 248 -1.52 25.98 1.80
C ARG A 248 -1.55 25.63 0.31
N ALA A 249 -0.40 25.68 -0.37
CA ALA A 249 -0.31 25.29 -1.78
C ALA A 249 -0.67 23.81 -1.96
N ARG A 250 -0.22 22.92 -1.06
CA ARG A 250 -0.57 21.49 -1.11
C ARG A 250 -2.04 21.24 -0.74
N GLN A 251 -2.60 22.02 0.19
CA GLN A 251 -4.03 21.95 0.50
C GLN A 251 -4.88 22.39 -0.71
N ALA A 252 -4.52 23.49 -1.36
CA ALA A 252 -5.21 23.96 -2.56
C ALA A 252 -5.14 22.92 -3.70
N PHE A 253 -3.99 22.26 -3.88
CA PHE A 253 -3.86 21.14 -4.80
C PHE A 253 -4.80 19.99 -4.41
N PHE A 254 -4.78 19.54 -3.15
CA PHE A 254 -5.65 18.47 -2.68
C PHE A 254 -7.13 18.80 -2.89
N ASP A 255 -7.53 20.05 -2.69
CA ASP A 255 -8.92 20.48 -2.87
C ASP A 255 -9.41 20.33 -4.32
N THR A 256 -8.51 20.41 -5.31
CA THR A 256 -8.83 20.12 -6.72
C THR A 256 -8.81 18.63 -7.04
N GLU A 257 -8.06 17.82 -6.29
CA GLU A 257 -7.85 16.40 -6.55
C GLU A 257 -8.76 15.46 -5.72
N ARG A 258 -9.44 15.96 -4.69
CA ARG A 258 -10.13 15.14 -3.67
C ARG A 258 -11.43 14.46 -4.12
N GLY A 259 -11.82 14.54 -5.39
CA GLY A 259 -13.03 13.89 -5.90
C GLY A 259 -13.06 12.39 -5.58
N TYR A 260 -11.97 11.69 -5.81
CA TYR A 260 -11.80 10.27 -5.48
C TYR A 260 -12.01 9.99 -3.98
N PHE A 261 -11.45 10.86 -3.12
CA PHE A 261 -11.54 10.73 -1.67
C PHE A 261 -12.99 10.84 -1.20
N LEU A 262 -13.72 11.83 -1.69
CA LEU A 262 -15.15 12.04 -1.34
C LEU A 262 -16.01 10.86 -1.80
N GLU A 263 -15.83 10.38 -3.03
CA GLU A 263 -16.56 9.22 -3.54
C GLU A 263 -16.27 7.98 -2.72
N GLN A 264 -14.99 7.64 -2.50
CA GLN A 264 -14.58 6.45 -1.74
C GLN A 264 -14.96 6.53 -0.25
N SER A 265 -14.99 7.74 0.34
CA SER A 265 -15.41 7.95 1.74
C SER A 265 -16.91 7.88 1.95
N THR A 266 -17.71 8.04 0.92
CA THR A 266 -19.18 8.14 1.01
C THR A 266 -19.88 6.95 0.36
N LYS A 267 -19.49 6.58 -0.85
CA LYS A 267 -20.17 5.57 -1.69
C LYS A 267 -19.19 4.62 -2.39
N PRO A 268 -18.23 3.99 -1.67
CA PRO A 268 -17.20 3.13 -2.30
C PRO A 268 -17.80 1.98 -3.14
N GLN A 269 -18.96 1.47 -2.75
CA GLN A 269 -19.64 0.41 -3.48
C GLN A 269 -20.15 0.86 -4.85
N THR A 270 -20.54 2.12 -4.98
CA THR A 270 -21.09 2.67 -6.23
C THR A 270 -20.00 2.75 -7.29
N ILE A 271 -18.87 3.40 -6.99
CA ILE A 271 -17.74 3.47 -7.93
C ILE A 271 -17.11 2.10 -8.13
N GLY A 272 -17.09 1.26 -7.08
CA GLY A 272 -16.54 -0.08 -7.11
C GLY A 272 -17.17 -0.96 -8.18
N ALA A 273 -18.48 -0.87 -8.42
CA ALA A 273 -19.15 -1.62 -9.47
C ALA A 273 -18.57 -1.33 -10.87
N ALA A 274 -18.12 -0.10 -11.13
CA ALA A 274 -17.46 0.25 -12.38
C ALA A 274 -15.98 -0.18 -12.40
N LEU A 275 -15.29 -0.05 -11.27
CA LEU A 275 -13.86 -0.41 -11.18
C LEU A 275 -13.63 -1.92 -11.26
N ASP A 276 -14.54 -2.74 -10.75
CA ASP A 276 -14.45 -4.20 -10.81
C ASP A 276 -14.96 -4.79 -12.13
N ASP A 277 -15.71 -4.01 -12.95
CA ASP A 277 -16.21 -4.47 -14.26
C ASP A 277 -15.41 -3.96 -15.46
N SER A 278 -14.81 -2.77 -15.37
CA SER A 278 -14.08 -2.16 -16.49
C SER A 278 -12.59 -2.05 -16.20
N PRO A 279 -11.71 -2.87 -16.84
CA PRO A 279 -10.27 -2.71 -16.66
C PRO A 279 -9.77 -1.35 -17.15
N ALA A 280 -10.34 -0.80 -18.22
CA ALA A 280 -10.00 0.54 -18.70
C ALA A 280 -10.46 1.65 -17.72
N GLY A 281 -11.62 1.48 -17.08
CA GLY A 281 -12.09 2.37 -16.03
C GLY A 281 -11.19 2.35 -14.79
N LEU A 282 -10.80 1.15 -14.36
CA LEU A 282 -9.83 0.96 -13.27
C LEU A 282 -8.48 1.62 -13.61
N ALA A 283 -7.98 1.41 -14.84
CA ALA A 283 -6.73 2.02 -15.29
C ALA A 283 -6.81 3.54 -15.27
N ALA A 284 -7.90 4.12 -15.76
CA ALA A 284 -8.13 5.56 -15.74
C ALA A 284 -8.15 6.11 -14.31
N TRP A 285 -8.85 5.43 -13.39
CA TRP A 285 -9.00 5.83 -11.99
C TRP A 285 -7.67 5.82 -11.22
N ILE A 286 -6.79 4.86 -11.53
CA ILE A 286 -5.49 4.70 -10.85
C ILE A 286 -4.41 5.58 -11.49
N VAL A 287 -4.27 5.56 -12.83
CA VAL A 287 -3.15 6.23 -13.51
C VAL A 287 -3.20 7.75 -13.36
N GLU A 288 -4.40 8.31 -13.28
CA GLU A 288 -4.59 9.74 -13.04
C GLU A 288 -3.93 10.15 -11.71
N LYS A 289 -4.04 9.31 -10.65
CA LYS A 289 -3.39 9.57 -9.36
C LYS A 289 -1.88 9.37 -9.42
N PHE A 290 -1.40 8.35 -10.12
CA PHE A 290 0.04 8.19 -10.34
C PHE A 290 0.65 9.40 -11.05
N ARG A 291 -0.09 10.01 -11.98
CA ARG A 291 0.36 11.22 -12.67
C ARG A 291 0.34 12.46 -11.77
N SER A 292 -0.77 12.70 -11.08
CA SER A 292 -0.97 13.96 -10.36
C SER A 292 -0.23 14.00 -9.01
N TRP A 293 0.04 12.84 -8.38
CA TRP A 293 0.67 12.74 -7.07
C TRP A 293 2.17 12.51 -7.11
N SER A 294 2.74 12.31 -8.29
CA SER A 294 4.17 12.10 -8.46
C SER A 294 4.92 13.36 -8.92
N ASP A 295 6.24 13.34 -8.76
CA ASP A 295 7.13 14.38 -9.28
C ASP A 295 7.46 14.14 -10.77
N SER A 296 6.40 13.94 -11.57
CA SER A 296 6.46 13.56 -12.98
C SER A 296 6.34 14.73 -13.94
N ASN A 297 6.22 15.97 -13.45
CA ASN A 297 5.96 17.15 -14.27
C ASN A 297 4.82 16.97 -15.29
N GLY A 298 3.79 16.19 -14.90
CA GLY A 298 2.63 15.92 -15.73
C GLY A 298 2.78 14.78 -16.75
N ASN A 299 3.97 14.17 -16.87
CA ASN A 299 4.19 12.99 -17.68
C ASN A 299 4.54 11.80 -16.77
N VAL A 300 3.55 10.95 -16.51
CA VAL A 300 3.67 9.82 -15.59
C VAL A 300 4.81 8.85 -15.95
N GLU A 301 5.13 8.71 -17.24
CA GLU A 301 6.19 7.84 -17.74
C GLU A 301 7.62 8.36 -17.47
N GLN A 302 7.77 9.60 -16.95
CA GLN A 302 9.06 10.06 -16.44
C GLN A 302 9.45 9.41 -15.11
N LYS A 303 8.48 8.89 -14.36
CA LYS A 303 8.71 8.26 -13.04
C LYS A 303 8.40 6.77 -13.03
N PHE A 304 7.44 6.33 -13.82
CA PHE A 304 7.00 4.94 -13.85
C PHE A 304 6.97 4.42 -15.28
N THR A 305 7.53 3.25 -15.51
CA THR A 305 7.33 2.56 -16.79
C THR A 305 5.88 2.10 -16.92
N ARG A 306 5.41 1.90 -18.14
CA ARG A 306 4.08 1.30 -18.39
C ARG A 306 3.93 -0.05 -17.71
N ASP A 307 4.99 -0.85 -17.69
CA ASP A 307 4.99 -2.15 -17.02
C ASP A 307 4.82 -2.05 -15.51
N GLU A 308 5.42 -1.06 -14.85
CA GLU A 308 5.23 -0.81 -13.42
C GLU A 308 3.79 -0.38 -13.11
N LEU A 309 3.26 0.57 -13.86
CA LEU A 309 1.87 1.02 -13.74
C LEU A 309 0.90 -0.16 -13.95
N LEU A 310 1.08 -0.90 -15.04
CA LEU A 310 0.21 -2.02 -15.37
C LEU A 310 0.40 -3.23 -14.45
N THR A 311 1.57 -3.42 -13.85
CA THR A 311 1.75 -4.44 -12.81
C THR A 311 0.85 -4.14 -11.61
N ASN A 312 0.84 -2.90 -11.13
CA ASN A 312 -0.03 -2.49 -10.04
C ASN A 312 -1.52 -2.54 -10.43
N ILE A 313 -1.89 -1.98 -11.57
CA ILE A 313 -3.28 -1.96 -12.05
C ILE A 313 -3.80 -3.39 -12.29
N THR A 314 -2.97 -4.25 -12.91
CA THR A 314 -3.36 -5.65 -13.15
C THR A 314 -3.51 -6.42 -11.84
N LEU A 315 -2.70 -6.14 -10.82
CA LEU A 315 -2.86 -6.74 -9.49
C LEU A 315 -4.25 -6.40 -8.92
N TYR A 316 -4.67 -5.14 -8.97
CA TYR A 316 -6.03 -4.73 -8.59
C TYR A 316 -7.10 -5.46 -9.38
N TRP A 317 -6.91 -5.59 -10.68
CA TRP A 317 -7.87 -6.26 -11.57
C TRP A 317 -8.01 -7.75 -11.27
N VAL A 318 -6.91 -8.49 -11.27
CA VAL A 318 -6.94 -9.96 -11.11
C VAL A 318 -7.35 -10.41 -9.72
N THR A 319 -7.24 -9.54 -8.73
CA THR A 319 -7.70 -9.76 -7.36
C THR A 319 -9.06 -9.11 -7.09
N GLN A 320 -9.63 -8.37 -8.06
CA GLN A 320 -10.88 -7.61 -7.91
C GLN A 320 -10.87 -6.71 -6.66
N SER A 321 -9.79 -5.96 -6.48
CA SER A 321 -9.59 -5.09 -5.32
C SER A 321 -10.08 -3.65 -5.52
N GLY A 322 -10.73 -3.33 -6.63
CA GLY A 322 -11.25 -2.00 -6.93
C GLY A 322 -12.19 -1.51 -5.84
N THR A 323 -13.23 -2.27 -5.55
CA THR A 323 -14.22 -1.93 -4.51
C THR A 323 -13.66 -2.09 -3.10
N SER A 324 -13.01 -3.23 -2.80
CA SER A 324 -12.62 -3.57 -1.43
C SER A 324 -11.56 -2.61 -0.88
N SER A 325 -10.61 -2.19 -1.71
CA SER A 325 -9.58 -1.21 -1.34
C SER A 325 -10.16 0.18 -1.05
N ALA A 326 -11.20 0.58 -1.78
CA ALA A 326 -11.86 1.87 -1.58
C ALA A 326 -12.59 1.97 -0.22
N ARG A 327 -12.97 0.84 0.38
CA ARG A 327 -13.73 0.83 1.64
C ARG A 327 -12.94 1.38 2.83
N ILE A 328 -11.61 1.35 2.82
CA ILE A 328 -10.78 1.93 3.90
C ILE A 328 -11.10 3.42 4.12
N TYR A 329 -11.41 4.17 3.06
CA TYR A 329 -11.82 5.58 3.14
C TYR A 329 -13.14 5.74 3.90
N TYR A 330 -14.11 4.88 3.60
CA TYR A 330 -15.42 4.88 4.26
C TYR A 330 -15.29 4.55 5.75
N GLU A 331 -14.51 3.54 6.08
CA GLU A 331 -14.28 3.09 7.46
C GLU A 331 -13.52 4.14 8.28
N ASN A 332 -12.49 4.77 7.69
CA ASN A 332 -11.73 5.81 8.36
C ASN A 332 -12.57 7.03 8.76
N GLN A 333 -13.53 7.45 7.92
CA GLN A 333 -14.41 8.59 8.23
C GLN A 333 -15.35 8.32 9.42
N ARG A 334 -15.50 7.07 9.80
CA ARG A 334 -16.37 6.62 10.88
C ARG A 334 -15.62 6.15 12.12
N ALA A 335 -14.30 6.11 12.04
CA ALA A 335 -13.45 5.87 13.17
C ALA A 335 -13.48 7.10 14.11
N ALA A 336 -14.03 6.93 15.32
CA ALA A 336 -14.03 7.95 16.34
C ALA A 336 -12.93 7.65 17.36
N GLY A 337 -12.06 8.59 17.62
CA GLY A 337 -11.06 8.44 18.68
C GLY A 337 -10.34 9.75 18.97
N PRO A 338 -9.90 9.97 20.22
CA PRO A 338 -9.10 11.13 20.55
C PRO A 338 -7.76 11.08 19.81
N GLN A 339 -7.27 12.25 19.40
CA GLN A 339 -5.91 12.35 18.90
C GLN A 339 -4.93 12.06 20.04
N ARG A 340 -4.21 10.93 19.92
CA ARG A 340 -3.14 10.54 20.85
C ARG A 340 -1.79 10.86 20.22
N ARG A 341 -0.84 11.35 21.03
CA ARG A 341 0.52 11.58 20.55
C ARG A 341 1.29 10.27 20.48
N VAL A 342 2.09 10.11 19.42
CA VAL A 342 3.02 8.99 19.24
C VAL A 342 4.31 9.32 20.00
N GLU A 343 4.69 8.47 20.96
CA GLU A 343 5.88 8.68 21.79
C GLU A 343 7.11 7.92 21.30
N VAL A 344 6.95 6.91 20.41
CA VAL A 344 8.09 6.25 19.82
C VAL A 344 8.87 7.19 18.90
N PRO A 345 10.21 7.06 18.79
CA PRO A 345 11.01 7.86 17.87
C PRO A 345 10.42 7.83 16.46
N THR A 346 10.22 9.02 15.88
CA THR A 346 9.58 9.14 14.57
C THR A 346 10.46 9.92 13.60
N ALA A 347 10.61 9.40 12.38
CA ALA A 347 11.22 10.08 11.25
C ALA A 347 10.18 10.50 10.22
N CYS A 348 10.35 11.70 9.68
CA CYS A 348 9.57 12.21 8.56
C CYS A 348 10.47 12.47 7.36
N ALA A 349 10.24 11.75 6.27
CA ALA A 349 10.83 11.96 4.96
C ALA A 349 9.87 12.79 4.10
N VAL A 350 10.10 14.09 3.99
CA VAL A 350 9.18 15.05 3.37
C VAL A 350 9.51 15.23 1.90
N PHE A 351 8.73 14.59 1.02
CA PHE A 351 8.89 14.71 -0.42
C PHE A 351 8.16 15.95 -0.96
N PRO A 352 8.77 16.75 -1.86
CA PRO A 352 8.23 18.07 -2.24
C PRO A 352 6.91 18.03 -3.01
N LYS A 353 6.62 16.91 -3.67
CA LYS A 353 5.36 16.71 -4.44
C LYS A 353 4.35 15.79 -3.75
N GLU A 354 4.53 15.54 -2.46
CA GLU A 354 3.52 14.81 -1.66
C GLU A 354 2.17 15.53 -1.68
N ILE A 355 1.06 14.78 -1.65
CA ILE A 355 -0.30 15.33 -1.75
C ILE A 355 -0.69 16.26 -0.60
N SER A 356 -0.10 16.07 0.57
CA SER A 356 -0.25 16.96 1.71
C SER A 356 1.07 17.08 2.47
N ILE A 357 1.47 18.29 2.83
CA ILE A 357 2.68 18.56 3.61
C ILE A 357 2.31 19.43 4.80
N ALA A 358 2.33 18.84 5.97
CA ALA A 358 2.10 19.56 7.22
C ALA A 358 3.36 20.33 7.65
N PRO A 359 3.23 21.52 8.26
CA PRO A 359 4.33 22.18 8.92
C PRO A 359 4.96 21.27 9.99
N ARG A 360 6.29 21.32 10.10
CA ARG A 360 7.03 20.47 11.03
C ARG A 360 6.50 20.59 12.47
N ARG A 361 6.19 21.81 12.92
CA ARG A 361 5.67 22.08 14.26
C ARG A 361 4.35 21.36 14.56
N TRP A 362 3.48 21.21 13.55
CA TRP A 362 2.22 20.47 13.73
C TRP A 362 2.49 18.97 13.88
N VAL A 363 3.46 18.44 13.13
CA VAL A 363 3.86 17.03 13.23
C VAL A 363 4.50 16.76 14.60
N GLU A 364 5.40 17.62 15.08
CA GLU A 364 6.04 17.51 16.40
C GLU A 364 5.03 17.52 17.56
N ALA A 365 3.88 18.18 17.40
CA ALA A 365 2.80 18.16 18.39
C ALA A 365 2.13 16.78 18.50
N GLN A 366 2.15 15.97 17.43
CA GLN A 366 1.47 14.67 17.37
C GLN A 366 2.42 13.47 17.41
N TYR A 367 3.72 13.68 17.16
CA TYR A 367 4.74 12.63 17.09
C TYR A 367 6.00 13.05 17.84
N ASN A 368 6.74 12.07 18.35
CA ASN A 368 8.10 12.29 18.86
C ASN A 368 9.08 12.33 17.69
N VAL A 369 9.13 13.44 16.98
CA VAL A 369 9.97 13.62 15.79
C VAL A 369 11.44 13.74 16.19
N THR A 370 12.22 12.70 15.90
CA THR A 370 13.67 12.66 16.14
C THR A 370 14.49 12.86 14.87
N ARG A 371 13.85 12.72 13.70
CA ARG A 371 14.45 12.97 12.39
C ARG A 371 13.46 13.65 11.46
N TRP A 372 13.90 14.69 10.78
CA TRP A 372 13.14 15.40 9.75
C TRP A 372 14.03 15.62 8.55
N THR A 373 13.67 15.05 7.40
CA THR A 373 14.46 15.15 6.17
C THR A 373 13.61 15.72 5.06
N GLU A 374 13.97 16.90 4.58
CA GLU A 374 13.38 17.47 3.37
C GLU A 374 14.06 16.85 2.16
N MET A 375 13.30 16.11 1.35
CA MET A 375 13.82 15.43 0.18
C MET A 375 13.98 16.40 -0.99
N PRO A 376 15.03 16.23 -1.82
CA PRO A 376 15.31 17.17 -2.92
C PRO A 376 14.32 17.04 -4.08
N ARG A 377 13.64 15.91 -4.22
CA ARG A 377 12.71 15.56 -5.29
C ARG A 377 11.86 14.35 -4.90
N GLY A 378 10.84 14.05 -5.71
CA GLY A 378 9.92 12.94 -5.51
C GLY A 378 8.56 13.40 -4.96
N GLY A 379 7.60 12.50 -5.02
CA GLY A 379 6.22 12.72 -4.62
C GLY A 379 5.68 11.61 -3.72
N HIS A 380 4.42 11.32 -3.90
CA HIS A 380 3.65 10.42 -3.05
C HIS A 380 4.14 8.97 -3.08
N PHE A 381 4.52 8.47 -4.25
CA PHE A 381 4.96 7.09 -4.44
C PHE A 381 6.48 6.95 -4.24
N ALA A 382 6.98 7.44 -3.12
CA ALA A 382 8.41 7.60 -2.84
C ALA A 382 9.25 6.34 -3.08
N ALA A 383 8.73 5.15 -2.72
CA ALA A 383 9.41 3.87 -2.92
C ALA A 383 9.58 3.49 -4.40
N MET A 384 8.70 3.98 -5.28
CA MET A 384 8.79 3.76 -6.73
C MET A 384 9.55 4.88 -7.44
N GLU A 385 9.32 6.15 -7.04
CA GLU A 385 9.89 7.34 -7.69
C GLU A 385 11.35 7.55 -7.34
N GLU A 386 11.68 7.47 -6.06
CA GLU A 386 12.99 7.80 -5.48
C GLU A 386 13.43 6.74 -4.45
N PRO A 387 13.52 5.45 -4.85
CA PRO A 387 13.79 4.34 -3.92
C PRO A 387 15.07 4.54 -3.12
N GLN A 388 16.14 5.09 -3.73
CA GLN A 388 17.41 5.29 -3.05
C GLN A 388 17.30 6.35 -1.95
N LEU A 389 16.61 7.48 -2.20
CA LEU A 389 16.41 8.52 -1.19
C LEU A 389 15.63 7.99 0.01
N LEU A 390 14.58 7.22 -0.24
CA LEU A 390 13.77 6.62 0.82
C LEU A 390 14.59 5.61 1.64
N VAL A 391 15.30 4.71 0.99
CA VAL A 391 16.12 3.67 1.64
C VAL A 391 17.24 4.29 2.48
N ASP A 392 17.92 5.31 1.96
CA ASP A 392 19.02 5.97 2.68
C ASP A 392 18.52 6.70 3.92
N ASP A 393 17.35 7.33 3.84
CA ASP A 393 16.75 7.99 4.99
C ASP A 393 16.29 6.98 6.07
N MET A 394 15.67 5.86 5.64
CA MET A 394 15.32 4.75 6.53
C MET A 394 16.55 4.19 7.25
N ARG A 395 17.63 3.90 6.51
CA ARG A 395 18.89 3.42 7.09
C ARG A 395 19.45 4.41 8.10
N ALA A 396 19.51 5.69 7.74
CA ALA A 396 20.05 6.73 8.61
C ALA A 396 19.25 6.88 9.91
N PHE A 397 17.91 6.79 9.83
CA PHE A 397 17.05 6.82 11.00
C PHE A 397 17.24 5.60 11.89
N PHE A 398 17.09 4.41 11.35
CA PHE A 398 17.12 3.18 12.14
C PHE A 398 18.52 2.83 12.69
N ARG A 399 19.61 3.38 12.14
CA ARG A 399 20.96 3.24 12.75
C ARG A 399 21.02 3.76 14.18
N THR A 400 20.23 4.75 14.51
CA THR A 400 20.19 5.34 15.87
C THR A 400 19.36 4.54 16.85
N LEU A 401 18.67 3.50 16.37
CA LEU A 401 17.67 2.75 17.11
C LEU A 401 17.94 1.24 17.15
N ARG A 402 19.10 0.80 16.65
CA ARG A 402 19.51 -0.62 16.63
C ARG A 402 20.10 -1.06 17.96
#